data_d5f4e951c0d6a01b551a3fc65657b0f0
#
_entry.id   d5f4e951c0d6a01b551a3fc65657b0f0
#
_cell.length_a   1.000
_cell.length_b   1.000
_cell.length_c   1.000
_cell.angle_alpha   90.00
_cell.angle_beta   90.00
_cell.angle_gamma   90.00
#
_symmetry.space_group_name_H-M   'P 1'
#
loop_
_entity.id
_entity.type
_entity.pdbx_description
1 polymer ?
#
loop_
_entity_poly.entity_id
_entity_poly.type
_entity_poly.pdbx_seq_one_letter_code
_entity_poly.pdbx_strand_id
1 'polypeptide(L)'
;MDLGTANSIVIYNGQVVIDEPSVVALDKRTNKIIAVGMKAKEMEGRYSSDILETVRPLKNGVIADFEMAQHLIRELIGMTNVNRTILPPSLRMVICIPSGITNVEEKAVRESAQQAGAKEIRMIHEPMAAAIGIGIDVLKPEGHMIVDIGGGTAEIAVISLGGIVCSNSVRVAGDAFNENIMEYMRTNHSMVIGLRTAEEVKINVGSALSQLDNEPEDYCTLGRDLVTGLPKQIYISYKEMAHALGSSITRIEQDILDTLSATP
;
A
#
# COMPACT_ATOMS: atom_id res chain seq x y z
N MET A 1 10.17 1.80 -10.25
CA MET A 1 9.77 0.94 -9.10
C MET A 1 8.85 1.76 -8.21
N ASP A 2 7.72 1.22 -7.88
CA ASP A 2 6.83 1.75 -6.87
C ASP A 2 7.01 0.90 -5.60
N LEU A 3 7.34 1.56 -4.48
CA LEU A 3 7.58 0.93 -3.19
C LEU A 3 6.42 1.26 -2.26
N GLY A 4 5.25 0.69 -2.53
CA GLY A 4 4.06 0.92 -1.73
C GLY A 4 4.07 0.20 -0.38
N THR A 5 3.27 0.70 0.57
CA THR A 5 3.09 0.09 1.90
C THR A 5 2.52 -1.33 1.82
N ALA A 6 1.58 -1.57 0.92
CA ALA A 6 0.94 -2.88 0.76
C ALA A 6 1.65 -3.76 -0.28
N ASN A 7 1.90 -3.22 -1.46
CA ASN A 7 2.53 -3.91 -2.58
C ASN A 7 3.67 -3.07 -3.17
N SER A 8 4.66 -3.77 -3.72
CA SER A 8 5.75 -3.18 -4.50
C SER A 8 5.66 -3.63 -5.95
N ILE A 9 5.72 -2.68 -6.87
CA ILE A 9 5.61 -2.92 -8.32
C ILE A 9 6.91 -2.52 -9.00
N VAL A 10 7.42 -3.40 -9.87
CA VAL A 10 8.57 -3.09 -10.73
C VAL A 10 8.17 -3.16 -12.19
N ILE A 11 8.41 -2.07 -12.91
CA ILE A 11 8.22 -1.97 -14.35
C ILE A 11 9.58 -2.00 -15.02
N TYR A 12 9.75 -2.86 -16.01
CA TYR A 12 10.94 -2.95 -16.84
C TYR A 12 10.56 -3.00 -18.32
N ASN A 13 11.17 -2.15 -19.15
CA ASN A 13 10.82 -2.02 -20.57
C ASN A 13 9.32 -1.84 -20.85
N GLY A 14 8.62 -1.04 -20.01
CA GLY A 14 7.20 -0.75 -20.17
C GLY A 14 6.25 -1.87 -19.73
N GLN A 15 6.76 -2.95 -19.15
CA GLN A 15 5.96 -4.07 -18.64
C GLN A 15 6.10 -4.22 -17.14
N VAL A 16 5.02 -4.54 -16.45
CA VAL A 16 5.06 -4.95 -15.04
C VAL A 16 5.74 -6.31 -14.97
N VAL A 17 6.91 -6.36 -14.35
CA VAL A 17 7.70 -7.61 -14.19
C VAL A 17 7.63 -8.16 -12.78
N ILE A 18 7.26 -7.32 -11.79
CA ILE A 18 7.04 -7.68 -10.39
C ILE A 18 5.80 -6.96 -9.90
N ASP A 19 4.94 -7.69 -9.22
CA ASP A 19 3.84 -7.20 -8.39
C ASP A 19 3.78 -8.11 -7.16
N GLU A 20 4.41 -7.64 -6.09
CA GLU A 20 4.63 -8.44 -4.89
C GLU A 20 4.22 -7.66 -3.63
N PRO A 21 3.63 -8.34 -2.63
CA PRO A 21 3.39 -7.73 -1.32
C PRO A 21 4.68 -7.19 -0.70
N SER A 22 4.62 -6.01 -0.09
CA SER A 22 5.73 -5.38 0.62
C SER A 22 5.92 -6.00 2.02
N VAL A 23 6.21 -7.30 2.06
CA VAL A 23 6.32 -8.09 3.28
C VAL A 23 7.62 -8.90 3.26
N VAL A 24 8.26 -9.00 4.43
CA VAL A 24 9.46 -9.81 4.67
C VAL A 24 9.18 -10.74 5.84
N ALA A 25 9.57 -12.00 5.73
CA ALA A 25 9.48 -12.98 6.80
C ALA A 25 10.85 -13.28 7.43
N LEU A 26 10.91 -13.19 8.73
CA LEU A 26 12.10 -13.40 9.57
C LEU A 26 11.97 -14.63 10.44
N ASP A 27 13.03 -15.45 10.52
CA ASP A 27 13.22 -16.42 11.61
C ASP A 27 13.73 -15.67 12.84
N LYS A 28 12.91 -15.57 13.88
CA LYS A 28 13.25 -14.86 15.14
C LYS A 28 14.44 -15.44 15.88
N ARG A 29 14.73 -16.72 15.72
CA ARG A 29 15.84 -17.39 16.43
C ARG A 29 17.19 -17.05 15.80
N THR A 30 17.20 -16.89 14.48
CA THR A 30 18.45 -16.64 13.71
C THR A 30 18.55 -15.21 13.22
N ASN A 31 17.48 -14.42 13.33
CA ASN A 31 17.31 -13.08 12.76
C ASN A 31 17.61 -13.05 11.25
N LYS A 32 17.32 -14.14 10.54
CA LYS A 32 17.55 -14.26 9.10
C LYS A 32 16.23 -14.10 8.34
N ILE A 33 16.30 -13.38 7.23
CA ILE A 33 15.21 -13.30 6.27
C ILE A 33 15.11 -14.63 5.55
N ILE A 34 13.89 -15.21 5.55
CA ILE A 34 13.58 -16.50 4.96
C ILE A 34 12.68 -16.42 3.73
N ALA A 35 11.91 -15.35 3.63
CA ALA A 35 11.04 -15.10 2.48
C ALA A 35 10.73 -13.62 2.30
N VAL A 36 10.34 -13.24 1.09
CA VAL A 36 9.95 -11.89 0.70
C VAL A 36 8.73 -11.99 -0.22
N GLY A 37 7.89 -10.96 -0.25
CA GLY A 37 6.76 -10.85 -1.15
C GLY A 37 5.64 -11.85 -0.82
N MET A 38 5.05 -12.45 -1.84
CA MET A 38 3.92 -13.39 -1.70
C MET A 38 4.28 -14.57 -0.79
N LYS A 39 5.50 -15.10 -0.90
CA LYS A 39 5.96 -16.19 -0.04
C LYS A 39 5.97 -15.80 1.44
N ALA A 40 6.37 -14.57 1.77
CA ALA A 40 6.33 -14.06 3.14
C ALA A 40 4.89 -13.85 3.61
N LYS A 41 4.03 -13.29 2.75
CA LYS A 41 2.60 -13.09 3.04
C LYS A 41 1.85 -14.41 3.30
N GLU A 42 2.19 -15.48 2.57
CA GLU A 42 1.61 -16.79 2.80
C GLU A 42 1.99 -17.41 4.15
N MET A 43 3.10 -16.98 4.74
CA MET A 43 3.55 -17.42 6.05
C MET A 43 2.85 -16.69 7.20
N GLU A 44 2.24 -15.54 6.94
CA GLU A 44 1.55 -14.72 7.92
C GLU A 44 0.40 -15.50 8.58
N GLY A 45 0.45 -15.60 9.92
CA GLY A 45 -0.56 -16.31 10.70
C GLY A 45 -0.53 -17.84 10.61
N ARG A 46 0.36 -18.44 9.82
CA ARG A 46 0.50 -19.90 9.71
C ARG A 46 1.52 -20.52 10.66
N TYR A 47 2.45 -19.71 11.17
CA TYR A 47 3.50 -20.14 12.08
C TYR A 47 3.36 -19.45 13.44
N SER A 48 3.90 -20.09 14.47
CA SER A 48 3.95 -19.47 15.80
C SER A 48 4.75 -18.16 15.74
N SER A 49 4.21 -17.12 16.36
CA SER A 49 4.86 -15.81 16.49
C SER A 49 6.22 -15.85 17.23
N ASP A 50 6.52 -16.96 17.92
CA ASP A 50 7.81 -17.18 18.58
C ASP A 50 8.90 -17.64 17.61
N ILE A 51 8.52 -18.19 16.45
CA ILE A 51 9.43 -18.74 15.47
C ILE A 51 9.61 -17.80 14.29
N LEU A 52 8.51 -17.25 13.80
CA LEU A 52 8.47 -16.45 12.58
C LEU A 52 7.77 -15.11 12.82
N GLU A 53 8.36 -14.06 12.29
CA GLU A 53 7.77 -12.73 12.25
C GLU A 53 7.65 -12.26 10.81
N THR A 54 6.48 -11.75 10.44
CA THR A 54 6.29 -11.04 9.18
C THR A 54 6.34 -9.54 9.45
N VAL A 55 7.19 -8.84 8.73
CA VAL A 55 7.43 -7.40 8.86
C VAL A 55 7.07 -6.70 7.56
N ARG A 56 6.38 -5.58 7.65
CA ARG A 56 6.21 -4.64 6.53
C ARG A 56 7.28 -3.57 6.65
N PRO A 57 8.29 -3.56 5.77
CA PRO A 57 9.39 -2.59 5.81
C PRO A 57 8.94 -1.15 5.56
N LEU A 58 7.82 -1.00 4.84
CA LEU A 58 7.19 0.28 4.57
C LEU A 58 5.91 0.42 5.39
N LYS A 59 5.72 1.59 5.99
CA LYS A 59 4.54 1.94 6.76
C LYS A 59 4.16 3.39 6.46
N ASN A 60 2.90 3.63 6.16
CA ASN A 60 2.41 4.97 5.84
C ASN A 60 3.22 5.65 4.71
N GLY A 61 3.54 4.90 3.65
CA GLY A 61 4.27 5.40 2.48
C GLY A 61 5.79 5.55 2.69
N VAL A 62 6.33 5.35 3.89
CA VAL A 62 7.75 5.58 4.19
C VAL A 62 8.44 4.33 4.72
N ILE A 63 9.78 4.32 4.63
CA ILE A 63 10.59 3.23 5.18
C ILE A 63 10.54 3.28 6.72
N ALA A 64 9.91 2.27 7.32
CA ALA A 64 9.86 2.07 8.75
C ALA A 64 11.04 1.24 9.28
N ASP A 65 11.54 0.32 8.44
CA ASP A 65 12.70 -0.52 8.73
C ASP A 65 13.65 -0.52 7.53
N PHE A 66 14.80 0.12 7.71
CA PHE A 66 15.78 0.32 6.63
C PHE A 66 16.41 -0.99 6.15
N GLU A 67 16.79 -1.88 7.06
CA GLU A 67 17.44 -3.14 6.73
C GLU A 67 16.48 -4.05 5.96
N MET A 68 15.25 -4.15 6.44
CA MET A 68 14.21 -4.94 5.78
C MET A 68 13.80 -4.35 4.43
N ALA A 69 13.71 -3.02 4.30
CA ALA A 69 13.44 -2.35 3.03
C ALA A 69 14.55 -2.60 2.00
N GLN A 70 15.81 -2.52 2.43
CA GLN A 70 16.96 -2.84 1.58
C GLN A 70 16.91 -4.29 1.08
N HIS A 71 16.59 -5.24 1.95
CA HIS A 71 16.45 -6.63 1.56
C HIS A 71 15.28 -6.84 0.60
N LEU A 72 14.12 -6.23 0.87
CA LEU A 72 12.96 -6.25 -0.03
C LEU A 72 13.36 -5.77 -1.43
N ILE A 73 13.95 -4.58 -1.54
CA ILE A 73 14.38 -4.00 -2.82
C ILE A 73 15.36 -4.92 -3.56
N ARG A 74 16.34 -5.48 -2.85
CA ARG A 74 17.33 -6.40 -3.43
C ARG A 74 16.70 -7.66 -3.99
N GLU A 75 15.81 -8.28 -3.23
CA GLU A 75 15.11 -9.49 -3.66
C GLU A 75 14.17 -9.21 -4.84
N LEU A 76 13.42 -8.10 -4.82
CA LEU A 76 12.58 -7.69 -5.94
C LEU A 76 13.41 -7.48 -7.22
N ILE A 77 14.57 -6.80 -7.13
CA ILE A 77 15.50 -6.66 -8.27
C ILE A 77 16.01 -8.03 -8.73
N GLY A 78 16.33 -8.92 -7.79
CA GLY A 78 16.78 -10.29 -8.08
C GLY A 78 15.73 -11.11 -8.86
N MET A 79 14.46 -10.94 -8.56
CA MET A 79 13.35 -11.61 -9.24
C MET A 79 13.18 -11.15 -10.69
N THR A 80 13.61 -9.94 -11.05
CA THR A 80 13.50 -9.42 -12.43
C THR A 80 14.37 -10.13 -13.45
N ASN A 81 15.32 -10.97 -13.02
CA ASN A 81 16.33 -11.62 -13.88
C ASN A 81 17.22 -10.67 -14.72
N VAL A 82 17.16 -9.37 -14.50
CA VAL A 82 17.94 -8.35 -15.24
C VAL A 82 19.44 -8.52 -15.01
N ASN A 83 19.85 -9.12 -13.88
CA ASN A 83 21.26 -9.30 -13.49
C ASN A 83 21.88 -10.64 -13.91
N ARG A 84 21.21 -11.47 -14.75
CA ARG A 84 21.74 -12.79 -15.17
C ARG A 84 22.84 -12.75 -16.25
N THR A 85 23.31 -11.59 -16.68
CA THR A 85 24.42 -11.44 -17.62
C THR A 85 25.75 -11.44 -16.88
N ILE A 86 26.82 -11.97 -17.55
CA ILE A 86 28.19 -12.04 -17.03
C ILE A 86 28.75 -10.65 -16.65
N LEU A 87 28.22 -9.60 -17.30
CA LEU A 87 28.46 -8.20 -16.96
C LEU A 87 27.09 -7.56 -16.68
N PRO A 88 26.68 -7.44 -15.40
CA PRO A 88 25.40 -6.84 -15.09
C PRO A 88 25.38 -5.38 -15.61
N PRO A 89 24.34 -5.00 -16.34
CA PRO A 89 24.21 -3.63 -16.84
C PRO A 89 24.14 -2.67 -15.66
N SER A 90 24.61 -1.43 -15.86
CA SER A 90 24.43 -0.37 -14.87
C SER A 90 22.95 -0.15 -14.65
N LEU A 91 22.44 -0.56 -13.48
CA LEU A 91 21.03 -0.45 -13.15
C LEU A 91 20.67 1.01 -12.91
N ARG A 92 19.77 1.56 -13.74
CA ARG A 92 19.13 2.86 -13.56
C ARG A 92 17.72 2.65 -13.07
N MET A 93 17.33 3.36 -12.01
CA MET A 93 16.02 3.21 -11.38
C MET A 93 15.31 4.55 -11.27
N VAL A 94 14.01 4.53 -11.53
CA VAL A 94 13.08 5.57 -11.09
C VAL A 94 12.26 4.97 -9.96
N ILE A 95 12.17 5.67 -8.83
CA ILE A 95 11.46 5.20 -7.62
C ILE A 95 10.39 6.23 -7.30
N CYS A 96 9.16 5.76 -7.11
CA CYS A 96 8.06 6.58 -6.63
C CYS A 96 8.24 6.88 -5.14
N ILE A 97 7.93 8.11 -4.73
CA ILE A 97 8.00 8.57 -3.35
C ILE A 97 6.74 9.39 -3.03
N PRO A 98 6.24 9.34 -1.79
CA PRO A 98 5.11 10.15 -1.34
C PRO A 98 5.41 11.66 -1.44
N SER A 99 4.38 12.47 -1.62
CA SER A 99 4.53 13.94 -1.70
C SER A 99 5.00 14.56 -0.39
N GLY A 100 4.63 13.97 0.75
CA GLY A 100 4.98 14.44 2.09
C GLY A 100 6.26 13.83 2.67
N ILE A 101 7.12 13.22 1.85
CA ILE A 101 8.36 12.56 2.30
C ILE A 101 9.36 13.58 2.87
N THR A 102 10.00 13.24 3.98
CA THR A 102 11.09 14.04 4.56
C THR A 102 12.42 13.77 3.83
N ASN A 103 13.36 14.72 3.92
CA ASN A 103 14.71 14.54 3.34
C ASN A 103 15.45 13.30 3.90
N VAL A 104 15.17 12.92 5.16
CA VAL A 104 15.78 11.75 5.79
C VAL A 104 15.22 10.46 5.19
N GLU A 105 13.91 10.41 5.01
CA GLU A 105 13.21 9.27 4.40
C GLU A 105 13.60 9.13 2.91
N GLU A 106 13.66 10.26 2.15
CA GLU A 106 14.15 10.25 0.77
C GLU A 106 15.56 9.69 0.68
N LYS A 107 16.46 10.12 1.57
CA LYS A 107 17.81 9.60 1.65
C LYS A 107 17.84 8.10 1.94
N ALA A 108 16.96 7.62 2.85
CA ALA A 108 16.86 6.21 3.19
C ALA A 108 16.44 5.37 1.98
N VAL A 109 15.45 5.82 1.19
CA VAL A 109 15.04 5.17 -0.08
C VAL A 109 16.21 5.09 -1.05
N ARG A 110 16.93 6.21 -1.24
CA ARG A 110 18.10 6.30 -2.15
C ARG A 110 19.20 5.35 -1.73
N GLU A 111 19.57 5.33 -0.45
CA GLU A 111 20.63 4.46 0.08
C GLU A 111 20.25 2.99 -0.02
N SER A 112 18.99 2.62 0.27
CA SER A 112 18.48 1.25 0.10
C SER A 112 18.61 0.78 -1.35
N ALA A 113 18.24 1.61 -2.31
CA ALA A 113 18.33 1.29 -3.73
C ALA A 113 19.81 1.20 -4.21
N GLN A 114 20.70 2.08 -3.71
CA GLN A 114 22.15 2.01 -4.02
C GLN A 114 22.75 0.70 -3.50
N GLN A 115 22.44 0.31 -2.27
CA GLN A 115 22.92 -0.93 -1.68
C GLN A 115 22.34 -2.17 -2.37
N ALA A 116 21.15 -2.05 -2.97
CA ALA A 116 20.55 -3.09 -3.84
C ALA A 116 21.20 -3.16 -5.24
N GLY A 117 22.14 -2.26 -5.57
CA GLY A 117 22.92 -2.29 -6.81
C GLY A 117 22.55 -1.23 -7.85
N ALA A 118 21.62 -0.31 -7.56
CA ALA A 118 21.32 0.80 -8.45
C ALA A 118 22.46 1.83 -8.48
N LYS A 119 22.89 2.22 -9.68
CA LYS A 119 23.96 3.22 -9.88
C LYS A 119 23.43 4.62 -10.15
N GLU A 120 22.31 4.72 -10.84
CA GLU A 120 21.61 5.98 -11.09
C GLU A 120 20.19 5.87 -10.57
N ILE A 121 19.82 6.76 -9.65
CA ILE A 121 18.50 6.76 -9.02
C ILE A 121 17.86 8.12 -9.24
N ARG A 122 16.68 8.10 -9.83
CA ARG A 122 15.79 9.25 -9.95
C ARG A 122 14.55 8.99 -9.09
N MET A 123 14.02 10.04 -8.51
CA MET A 123 12.78 9.95 -7.73
C MET A 123 11.69 10.75 -8.40
N ILE A 124 10.47 10.27 -8.29
CA ILE A 124 9.27 10.92 -8.79
C ILE A 124 8.19 10.83 -7.71
N HIS A 125 7.45 11.89 -7.51
CA HIS A 125 6.31 11.86 -6.57
C HIS A 125 5.19 10.96 -7.10
N GLU A 126 4.58 10.16 -6.22
CA GLU A 126 3.52 9.20 -6.56
C GLU A 126 2.39 9.82 -7.38
N PRO A 127 1.80 10.99 -7.01
CA PRO A 127 0.73 11.59 -7.82
C PRO A 127 1.19 12.02 -9.22
N MET A 128 2.45 12.44 -9.38
CA MET A 128 3.01 12.77 -10.70
C MET A 128 3.18 11.52 -11.55
N ALA A 129 3.65 10.43 -10.95
CA ALA A 129 3.79 9.15 -11.63
C ALA A 129 2.41 8.60 -12.04
N ALA A 130 1.41 8.71 -11.17
CA ALA A 130 0.04 8.31 -11.45
C ALA A 130 -0.56 9.12 -12.61
N ALA A 131 -0.41 10.46 -12.61
CA ALA A 131 -0.87 11.32 -13.69
C ALA A 131 -0.28 10.92 -15.06
N ILE A 132 1.03 10.69 -15.10
CA ILE A 132 1.72 10.22 -16.32
C ILE A 132 1.21 8.83 -16.73
N GLY A 133 1.02 7.93 -15.76
CA GLY A 133 0.58 6.56 -15.99
C GLY A 133 -0.81 6.44 -16.62
N ILE A 134 -1.73 7.33 -16.24
CA ILE A 134 -3.09 7.39 -16.83
C ILE A 134 -3.14 8.25 -18.10
N GLY A 135 -2.00 8.76 -18.60
CA GLY A 135 -1.89 9.45 -19.88
C GLY A 135 -2.22 10.95 -19.83
N ILE A 136 -2.22 11.59 -18.66
CA ILE A 136 -2.38 13.03 -18.54
C ILE A 136 -1.11 13.71 -19.08
N ASP A 137 -1.30 14.70 -19.97
CA ASP A 137 -0.21 15.57 -20.41
C ASP A 137 0.08 16.63 -19.33
N VAL A 138 0.93 16.26 -18.39
CA VAL A 138 1.27 17.09 -17.21
C VAL A 138 1.98 18.39 -17.56
N LEU A 139 2.47 18.56 -18.81
CA LEU A 139 3.17 19.78 -19.25
C LEU A 139 2.22 20.89 -19.68
N LYS A 140 0.94 20.58 -19.91
CA LYS A 140 -0.04 21.59 -20.29
C LYS A 140 -0.33 22.57 -19.15
N PRO A 141 -0.76 23.82 -19.49
CA PRO A 141 -1.20 24.81 -18.51
C PRO A 141 -2.65 24.54 -18.05
N GLU A 142 -2.94 23.31 -17.70
CA GLU A 142 -4.23 22.84 -17.20
C GLU A 142 -4.00 22.24 -15.81
N GLY A 143 -4.88 22.52 -14.84
CA GLY A 143 -4.82 21.93 -13.50
C GLY A 143 -5.48 20.55 -13.50
N HIS A 144 -4.77 19.54 -13.06
CA HIS A 144 -5.29 18.20 -12.87
C HIS A 144 -5.14 17.80 -11.41
N MET A 145 -6.24 17.41 -10.76
CA MET A 145 -6.19 16.86 -9.42
C MET A 145 -6.08 15.34 -9.53
N ILE A 146 -5.09 14.79 -8.84
CA ILE A 146 -4.87 13.34 -8.67
C ILE A 146 -5.17 12.98 -7.23
N VAL A 147 -5.94 11.93 -7.04
CA VAL A 147 -6.19 11.30 -5.75
C VAL A 147 -5.73 9.86 -5.87
N ASP A 148 -4.64 9.53 -5.21
CA ASP A 148 -4.02 8.21 -5.20
C ASP A 148 -4.19 7.60 -3.81
N ILE A 149 -5.02 6.56 -3.69
CA ILE A 149 -5.33 5.88 -2.42
C ILE A 149 -4.61 4.55 -2.40
N GLY A 150 -3.48 4.52 -1.70
CA GLY A 150 -2.66 3.32 -1.54
C GLY A 150 -3.07 2.43 -0.37
N GLY A 151 -2.11 1.64 0.14
CA GLY A 151 -2.31 0.83 1.34
C GLY A 151 -2.20 1.65 2.62
N GLY A 152 -1.17 2.47 2.78
CA GLY A 152 -0.88 3.22 4.00
C GLY A 152 -1.22 4.69 3.94
N THR A 153 -1.22 5.31 2.75
CA THR A 153 -1.45 6.75 2.52
C THR A 153 -2.44 6.99 1.39
N ALA A 154 -3.13 8.11 1.46
CA ALA A 154 -3.81 8.71 0.32
C ALA A 154 -3.08 10.02 -0.04
N GLU A 155 -2.61 10.09 -1.28
CA GLU A 155 -1.89 11.24 -1.86
C GLU A 155 -2.84 12.05 -2.71
N ILE A 156 -2.96 13.34 -2.40
CA ILE A 156 -3.82 14.27 -3.14
C ILE A 156 -2.92 15.38 -3.67
N ALA A 157 -2.91 15.59 -4.99
CA ALA A 157 -2.08 16.62 -5.58
C ALA A 157 -2.77 17.29 -6.77
N VAL A 158 -2.55 18.58 -6.92
CA VAL A 158 -2.88 19.35 -8.13
C VAL A 158 -1.60 19.55 -8.93
N ILE A 159 -1.64 19.14 -10.19
CA ILE A 159 -0.50 19.16 -11.11
C ILE A 159 -0.82 20.12 -12.27
N SER A 160 0.14 20.96 -12.63
CA SER A 160 0.07 21.83 -13.79
C SER A 160 1.48 22.20 -14.25
N LEU A 161 1.70 22.39 -15.55
CA LEU A 161 2.98 22.83 -16.14
C LEU A 161 4.19 21.99 -15.70
N GLY A 162 4.00 20.69 -15.55
CA GLY A 162 5.05 19.74 -15.15
C GLY A 162 5.45 19.79 -13.67
N GLY A 163 4.72 20.54 -12.85
CA GLY A 163 4.98 20.67 -11.41
C GLY A 163 3.77 20.34 -10.56
N ILE A 164 4.03 20.01 -9.28
CA ILE A 164 3.00 19.89 -8.26
C ILE A 164 2.75 21.30 -7.72
N VAL A 165 1.51 21.79 -7.91
CA VAL A 165 1.08 23.13 -7.46
C VAL A 165 0.73 23.13 -5.98
N CYS A 166 -0.02 22.09 -5.58
CA CYS A 166 -0.44 21.87 -4.20
C CYS A 166 -0.53 20.36 -3.96
N SER A 167 -0.17 19.91 -2.78
CA SER A 167 -0.33 18.49 -2.40
C SER A 167 -0.60 18.33 -0.91
N ASN A 168 -1.31 17.26 -0.58
CA ASN A 168 -1.56 16.80 0.77
C ASN A 168 -1.38 15.27 0.82
N SER A 169 -0.88 14.77 1.94
CA SER A 169 -0.68 13.33 2.18
C SER A 169 -1.32 12.97 3.51
N VAL A 170 -2.27 12.06 3.49
CA VAL A 170 -3.00 11.61 4.67
C VAL A 170 -2.76 10.13 4.93
N ARG A 171 -2.52 9.78 6.20
CA ARG A 171 -2.30 8.39 6.65
C ARG A 171 -3.61 7.65 6.90
N VAL A 172 -4.54 7.77 5.96
CA VAL A 172 -5.84 7.09 5.93
C VAL A 172 -6.01 6.50 4.54
N ALA A 173 -5.93 5.18 4.44
CA ALA A 173 -6.00 4.44 3.18
C ALA A 173 -6.41 2.98 3.44
N GLY A 174 -6.02 2.04 2.59
CA GLY A 174 -6.42 0.65 2.64
C GLY A 174 -6.23 -0.05 3.99
N ASP A 175 -5.13 0.23 4.70
CA ASP A 175 -4.86 -0.37 6.02
C ASP A 175 -5.82 0.19 7.08
N ALA A 176 -6.11 1.50 7.07
CA ALA A 176 -7.10 2.11 7.95
C ALA A 176 -8.51 1.56 7.69
N PHE A 177 -8.84 1.28 6.42
CA PHE A 177 -10.11 0.63 6.07
C PHE A 177 -10.21 -0.76 6.67
N ASN A 178 -9.15 -1.55 6.64
CA ASN A 178 -9.11 -2.87 7.27
C ASN A 178 -9.29 -2.79 8.79
N GLU A 179 -8.64 -1.81 9.44
CA GLU A 179 -8.80 -1.56 10.88
C GLU A 179 -10.24 -1.19 11.22
N ASN A 180 -10.89 -0.32 10.43
CA ASN A 180 -12.30 0.03 10.60
C ASN A 180 -13.21 -1.19 10.48
N ILE A 181 -12.97 -2.07 9.50
CA ILE A 181 -13.74 -3.29 9.32
C ILE A 181 -13.57 -4.22 10.52
N MET A 182 -12.33 -4.44 10.97
CA MET A 182 -12.05 -5.28 12.15
C MET A 182 -12.74 -4.75 13.40
N GLU A 183 -12.72 -3.44 13.62
CA GLU A 183 -13.39 -2.80 14.75
C GLU A 183 -14.92 -2.89 14.63
N TYR A 184 -15.47 -2.68 13.44
CA TYR A 184 -16.91 -2.85 13.17
C TYR A 184 -17.37 -4.27 13.48
N MET A 185 -16.63 -5.28 13.03
CA MET A 185 -16.92 -6.69 13.29
C MET A 185 -16.87 -7.00 14.78
N ARG A 186 -15.92 -6.41 15.48
CA ARG A 186 -15.77 -6.58 16.92
C ARG A 186 -16.94 -5.97 17.71
N THR A 187 -17.36 -4.76 17.35
CA THR A 187 -18.36 -3.99 18.10
C THR A 187 -19.77 -4.37 17.74
N ASN A 188 -20.09 -4.56 16.45
CA ASN A 188 -21.46 -4.76 16.00
C ASN A 188 -21.85 -6.24 15.88
N HIS A 189 -20.88 -7.11 15.62
CA HIS A 189 -21.13 -8.56 15.47
C HIS A 189 -20.54 -9.40 16.60
N SER A 190 -19.85 -8.78 17.59
CA SER A 190 -19.13 -9.48 18.65
C SER A 190 -18.22 -10.58 18.10
N MET A 191 -17.53 -10.28 16.99
CA MET A 191 -16.69 -11.23 16.26
C MET A 191 -15.29 -10.65 15.98
N VAL A 192 -14.26 -11.44 16.25
CA VAL A 192 -12.88 -11.10 15.88
C VAL A 192 -12.55 -11.74 14.54
N ILE A 193 -12.07 -10.93 13.62
CA ILE A 193 -11.50 -11.35 12.35
C ILE A 193 -10.04 -10.89 12.26
N GLY A 194 -9.25 -11.59 11.45
CA GLY A 194 -7.86 -11.19 11.14
C GLY A 194 -7.80 -10.17 10.00
N LEU A 195 -6.61 -9.56 9.83
CA LEU A 195 -6.34 -8.58 8.79
C LEU A 195 -6.66 -9.12 7.38
N ARG A 196 -6.30 -10.37 7.11
CA ARG A 196 -6.59 -11.01 5.82
C ARG A 196 -8.09 -11.10 5.55
N THR A 197 -8.87 -11.49 6.54
CA THR A 197 -10.34 -11.57 6.41
C THR A 197 -10.96 -10.18 6.22
N ALA A 198 -10.44 -9.16 6.93
CA ALA A 198 -10.87 -7.78 6.74
C ALA A 198 -10.58 -7.27 5.31
N GLU A 199 -9.42 -7.59 4.77
CA GLU A 199 -9.05 -7.29 3.38
C GLU A 199 -10.00 -7.99 2.38
N GLU A 200 -10.33 -9.27 2.60
CA GLU A 200 -11.28 -10.02 1.77
C GLU A 200 -12.69 -9.39 1.83
N VAL A 201 -13.16 -9.00 3.01
CA VAL A 201 -14.45 -8.28 3.19
C VAL A 201 -14.42 -6.95 2.44
N LYS A 202 -13.34 -6.16 2.59
CA LYS A 202 -13.16 -4.88 1.90
C LYS A 202 -13.25 -5.02 0.38
N ILE A 203 -12.56 -6.02 -0.18
CA ILE A 203 -12.53 -6.25 -1.64
C ILE A 203 -13.90 -6.67 -2.17
N ASN A 204 -14.64 -7.51 -1.44
CA ASN A 204 -15.89 -8.09 -1.93
C ASN A 204 -17.11 -7.18 -1.74
N VAL A 205 -17.20 -6.49 -0.59
CA VAL A 205 -18.37 -5.68 -0.23
C VAL A 205 -18.03 -4.30 0.32
N GLY A 206 -16.77 -3.85 0.24
CA GLY A 206 -16.38 -2.49 0.61
C GLY A 206 -17.07 -1.45 -0.28
N SER A 207 -17.62 -0.42 0.32
CA SER A 207 -18.28 0.67 -0.40
C SER A 207 -18.10 2.00 0.33
N ALA A 208 -17.95 3.08 -0.41
CA ALA A 208 -18.01 4.44 0.11
C ALA A 208 -19.46 4.96 0.20
N LEU A 209 -20.38 4.35 -0.55
CA LEU A 209 -21.77 4.78 -0.63
C LEU A 209 -22.71 3.77 0.02
N SER A 210 -23.69 4.27 0.78
CA SER A 210 -24.73 3.47 1.40
C SER A 210 -25.88 3.07 0.45
N GLN A 211 -25.89 3.64 -0.76
CA GLN A 211 -26.85 3.33 -1.82
C GLN A 211 -26.12 3.15 -3.13
N LEU A 212 -26.31 2.01 -3.78
CA LEU A 212 -25.74 1.65 -5.07
C LEU A 212 -26.86 1.27 -6.04
N ASP A 213 -26.73 1.60 -7.31
CA ASP A 213 -27.66 1.19 -8.36
C ASP A 213 -27.64 -0.33 -8.59
N ASN A 214 -26.47 -0.95 -8.42
CA ASN A 214 -26.26 -2.39 -8.49
C ASN A 214 -25.69 -2.85 -7.15
N GLU A 215 -26.57 -3.33 -6.27
CA GLU A 215 -26.17 -3.82 -4.95
C GLU A 215 -25.43 -5.16 -5.09
N PRO A 216 -24.20 -5.33 -4.54
CA PRO A 216 -23.54 -6.62 -4.48
C PRO A 216 -24.25 -7.56 -3.51
N GLU A 217 -24.12 -8.87 -3.71
CA GLU A 217 -24.57 -9.85 -2.75
C GLU A 217 -23.80 -9.75 -1.44
N ASP A 218 -24.46 -10.09 -0.33
CA ASP A 218 -23.81 -10.13 0.97
C ASP A 218 -22.66 -11.12 1.00
N TYR A 219 -21.53 -10.71 1.54
CA TYR A 219 -20.33 -11.53 1.61
C TYR A 219 -20.32 -12.38 2.89
N CYS A 220 -20.14 -13.70 2.69
CA CYS A 220 -20.01 -14.64 3.80
C CYS A 220 -18.60 -14.60 4.38
N THR A 221 -18.47 -14.27 5.66
CA THR A 221 -17.16 -14.23 6.34
C THR A 221 -17.14 -15.09 7.60
N LEU A 222 -15.95 -15.52 7.98
CA LEU A 222 -15.65 -16.37 9.14
C LEU A 222 -14.78 -15.62 10.14
N GLY A 223 -15.08 -15.79 11.41
CA GLY A 223 -14.29 -15.25 12.51
C GLY A 223 -14.49 -16.04 13.80
N ARG A 224 -13.97 -15.50 14.90
CA ARG A 224 -14.16 -16.08 16.24
C ARG A 224 -15.15 -15.25 17.02
N ASP A 225 -16.21 -15.89 17.49
CA ASP A 225 -17.19 -15.25 18.39
C ASP A 225 -16.53 -14.86 19.71
N LEU A 226 -16.73 -13.63 20.14
CA LEU A 226 -16.11 -13.08 21.36
C LEU A 226 -16.68 -13.64 22.65
N VAL A 227 -17.95 -14.11 22.61
CA VAL A 227 -18.65 -14.61 23.80
C VAL A 227 -18.33 -16.10 24.03
N THR A 228 -18.44 -16.89 22.95
CA THR A 228 -18.28 -18.35 23.04
C THR A 228 -16.87 -18.82 22.74
N GLY A 229 -16.05 -17.99 22.08
CA GLY A 229 -14.72 -18.36 21.58
C GLY A 229 -14.72 -19.31 20.39
N LEU A 230 -15.90 -19.71 19.90
CA LEU A 230 -16.05 -20.68 18.81
C LEU A 230 -16.02 -19.99 17.43
N PRO A 231 -15.74 -20.74 16.36
CA PRO A 231 -15.90 -20.23 15.00
C PRO A 231 -17.34 -19.76 14.75
N LYS A 232 -17.48 -18.59 14.14
CA LYS A 232 -18.77 -17.97 13.79
C LYS A 232 -18.75 -17.55 12.35
N GLN A 233 -19.82 -17.81 11.63
CA GLN A 233 -20.04 -17.38 10.26
C GLN A 233 -21.15 -16.35 10.21
N ILE A 234 -20.96 -15.26 9.44
CA ILE A 234 -21.98 -14.24 9.22
C ILE A 234 -21.94 -13.77 7.77
N TYR A 235 -23.02 -13.13 7.34
CA TYR A 235 -23.12 -12.43 6.07
C TYR A 235 -23.03 -10.93 6.33
N ILE A 236 -22.21 -10.23 5.56
CA ILE A 236 -21.94 -8.80 5.68
C ILE A 236 -22.36 -8.11 4.41
N SER A 237 -23.18 -7.06 4.54
CA SER A 237 -23.63 -6.25 3.42
C SER A 237 -22.68 -5.09 3.12
N TYR A 238 -22.73 -4.58 1.88
CA TYR A 238 -22.03 -3.36 1.50
C TYR A 238 -22.50 -2.13 2.30
N LYS A 239 -23.75 -2.09 2.74
CA LYS A 239 -24.30 -1.01 3.58
C LYS A 239 -23.62 -0.93 4.95
N GLU A 240 -23.37 -2.09 5.55
CA GLU A 240 -22.59 -2.17 6.79
C GLU A 240 -21.16 -1.70 6.57
N MET A 241 -20.55 -2.06 5.44
CA MET A 241 -19.19 -1.62 5.13
C MET A 241 -19.13 -0.13 4.81
N ALA A 242 -20.09 0.43 4.13
CA ALA A 242 -20.19 1.89 3.94
C ALA A 242 -20.28 2.64 5.28
N HIS A 243 -21.00 2.07 6.25
CA HIS A 243 -21.04 2.64 7.61
C HIS A 243 -19.70 2.47 8.35
N ALA A 244 -19.09 1.29 8.27
CA ALA A 244 -17.81 1.01 8.92
C ALA A 244 -16.68 1.92 8.40
N LEU A 245 -16.65 2.19 7.09
CA LEU A 245 -15.62 2.99 6.43
C LEU A 245 -15.90 4.50 6.47
N GLY A 246 -17.08 4.93 6.88
CA GLY A 246 -17.55 6.31 6.77
C GLY A 246 -16.60 7.35 7.36
N SER A 247 -16.02 7.10 8.53
CA SER A 247 -15.07 8.02 9.17
C SER A 247 -13.78 8.22 8.34
N SER A 248 -13.24 7.14 7.80
CA SER A 248 -12.04 7.19 6.95
C SER A 248 -12.33 7.85 5.60
N ILE A 249 -13.47 7.57 4.99
CA ILE A 249 -13.91 8.21 3.74
C ILE A 249 -14.09 9.73 3.96
N THR A 250 -14.81 10.13 5.01
CA THR A 250 -15.01 11.56 5.34
C THR A 250 -13.66 12.27 5.55
N ARG A 251 -12.68 11.59 6.15
CA ARG A 251 -11.35 12.17 6.32
C ARG A 251 -10.67 12.43 4.97
N ILE A 252 -10.72 11.47 4.04
CA ILE A 252 -10.14 11.65 2.70
C ILE A 252 -10.89 12.75 1.94
N GLU A 253 -12.23 12.80 2.01
CA GLU A 253 -13.04 13.86 1.39
C GLU A 253 -12.62 15.24 1.90
N GLN A 254 -12.40 15.40 3.20
CA GLN A 254 -11.95 16.67 3.78
C GLN A 254 -10.57 17.06 3.25
N ASP A 255 -9.62 16.13 3.18
CA ASP A 255 -8.28 16.40 2.66
C ASP A 255 -8.29 16.75 1.15
N ILE A 256 -9.22 16.19 0.37
CA ILE A 256 -9.48 16.59 -1.03
C ILE A 256 -9.96 18.05 -1.10
N LEU A 257 -10.96 18.40 -0.28
CA LEU A 257 -11.51 19.76 -0.24
C LEU A 257 -10.48 20.79 0.23
N ASP A 258 -9.67 20.43 1.23
CA ASP A 258 -8.60 21.29 1.75
C ASP A 258 -7.53 21.53 0.68
N THR A 259 -7.13 20.48 -0.06
CA THR A 259 -6.18 20.59 -1.18
C THR A 259 -6.74 21.44 -2.30
N LEU A 260 -8.02 21.26 -2.66
CA LEU A 260 -8.69 22.06 -3.67
C LEU A 260 -8.76 23.53 -3.27
N SER A 261 -9.08 23.80 -2.01
CA SER A 261 -9.19 25.15 -1.46
C SER A 261 -7.83 25.87 -1.38
N ALA A 262 -6.74 25.12 -1.20
CA ALA A 262 -5.38 25.65 -1.19
C ALA A 262 -4.79 25.84 -2.61
N THR A 263 -5.49 25.39 -3.64
CA THR A 263 -5.06 25.52 -5.03
C THR A 263 -5.31 26.95 -5.50
N PRO A 264 -4.29 27.63 -6.13
CA PRO A 264 -4.40 29.02 -6.60
C PRO A 264 -5.47 29.22 -7.67
#